data_07e4550017fb7e0bdb18a186dd509bc3
#
_entry.id   07e4550017fb7e0bdb18a186dd509bc3
#
_cell.length_a   1.000
_cell.length_b   1.000
_cell.length_c   1.000
_cell.angle_alpha   90.00
_cell.angle_beta   90.00
_cell.angle_gamma   90.00
#
_symmetry.space_group_name_H-M   'P 1'
#
loop_
_entity.id
_entity.type
_entity.pdbx_description
1 polymer ?
#
loop_
_entity_poly.entity_id
_entity_poly.type
_entity_poly.pdbx_seq_one_letter_code
_entity_poly.pdbx_strand_id
1 'polypeptide(L)'
;QLWTRIIPHQIERSTYVLFSSLALIALFWLWRPLGGQIWSVEDPAGAAVLRTLFAFGWALVLVSTFLINHFDLFGLRQVWLALLDRTYTPLHFATPGPYRLVRHPLYVGWFFAFWMTPTMTFAHLLFAVATTAYILIAIQFEERDLVAAHAQYAEYQARVPMLMPRRRTSRRT
;
A
#
# COMPACT_ATOMS: atom_id res chain seq x y z
N GLN A 1 13.23 -16.03 11.32
CA GLN A 1 13.66 -17.43 11.28
C GLN A 1 12.99 -18.33 12.34
N LEU A 2 12.50 -17.83 13.49
CA LEU A 2 11.72 -18.63 14.46
C LEU A 2 10.29 -18.87 13.99
N TRP A 3 9.68 -17.87 13.34
CA TRP A 3 8.32 -17.92 12.81
C TRP A 3 8.14 -19.02 11.75
N THR A 4 9.06 -19.08 10.79
CA THR A 4 9.06 -20.07 9.69
C THR A 4 9.33 -21.53 10.15
N ARG A 5 9.74 -21.72 11.41
CA ARG A 5 9.88 -23.08 12.01
C ARG A 5 8.57 -23.62 12.60
N ILE A 6 7.63 -22.72 12.94
CA ILE A 6 6.39 -23.08 13.64
C ILE A 6 5.22 -23.12 12.68
N ILE A 7 5.22 -22.22 11.67
CA ILE A 7 4.12 -22.07 10.72
C ILE A 7 4.50 -22.67 9.37
N PRO A 8 3.69 -23.58 8.80
CA PRO A 8 3.89 -24.11 7.47
C PRO A 8 3.97 -22.98 6.43
N HIS A 9 4.89 -23.11 5.47
CA HIS A 9 5.16 -22.09 4.47
C HIS A 9 3.92 -21.66 3.65
N GLN A 10 2.97 -22.58 3.48
CA GLN A 10 1.73 -22.36 2.73
C GLN A 10 0.79 -21.33 3.39
N ILE A 11 0.79 -21.28 4.72
CA ILE A 11 -0.10 -20.40 5.50
C ILE A 11 0.65 -19.22 6.16
N GLU A 12 1.96 -19.13 5.96
CA GLU A 12 2.81 -18.10 6.58
C GLU A 12 2.31 -16.69 6.28
N ARG A 13 2.06 -16.39 5.00
CA ARG A 13 1.60 -15.07 4.55
C ARG A 13 0.22 -14.72 5.11
N SER A 14 -0.74 -15.65 5.03
CA SER A 14 -2.10 -15.44 5.56
C SER A 14 -2.10 -15.22 7.07
N THR A 15 -1.27 -15.95 7.79
CA THR A 15 -1.13 -15.81 9.25
C THR A 15 -0.52 -14.46 9.61
N TYR A 16 0.50 -14.02 8.88
CA TYR A 16 1.08 -12.69 9.05
C TYR A 16 0.03 -11.59 8.80
N VAL A 17 -0.73 -11.68 7.71
CA VAL A 17 -1.79 -10.72 7.38
C VAL A 17 -2.88 -10.72 8.45
N LEU A 18 -3.28 -11.89 8.97
CA LEU A 18 -4.26 -11.99 10.04
C LEU A 18 -3.78 -11.28 11.31
N PHE A 19 -2.56 -11.56 11.79
CA PHE A 19 -2.04 -10.90 12.99
C PHE A 19 -1.84 -9.40 12.80
N SER A 20 -1.38 -8.97 11.63
CA SER A 20 -1.27 -7.54 11.30
C SER A 20 -2.63 -6.84 11.29
N SER A 21 -3.66 -7.50 10.76
CA SER A 21 -5.03 -6.99 10.77
C SER A 21 -5.61 -6.91 12.17
N LEU A 22 -5.39 -7.94 13.01
CA LEU A 22 -5.81 -7.93 14.41
C LEU A 22 -5.09 -6.83 15.21
N ALA A 23 -3.80 -6.62 14.96
CA ALA A 23 -3.04 -5.53 15.59
C ALA A 23 -3.58 -4.15 15.18
N LEU A 24 -3.95 -3.96 13.90
CA LEU A 24 -4.59 -2.72 13.43
C LEU A 24 -5.98 -2.52 14.06
N ILE A 25 -6.79 -3.57 14.16
CA ILE A 25 -8.10 -3.51 14.82
C ILE A 25 -7.91 -3.12 16.29
N ALA A 26 -6.97 -3.75 16.99
CA ALA A 26 -6.66 -3.41 18.37
C ALA A 26 -6.16 -1.97 18.50
N LEU A 27 -5.29 -1.52 17.58
CA LEU A 27 -4.82 -0.14 17.54
C LEU A 27 -6.00 0.84 17.44
N PHE A 28 -6.93 0.63 16.51
CA PHE A 28 -8.08 1.51 16.34
C PHE A 28 -9.07 1.43 17.50
N TRP A 29 -9.26 0.25 18.09
CA TRP A 29 -10.14 0.08 19.24
C TRP A 29 -9.59 0.74 20.50
N LEU A 30 -8.29 0.67 20.71
CA LEU A 30 -7.60 1.28 21.85
C LEU A 30 -7.23 2.75 21.59
N TRP A 31 -7.49 3.25 20.38
CA TRP A 31 -7.12 4.61 19.99
C TRP A 31 -7.81 5.65 20.88
N ARG A 32 -7.01 6.47 21.53
CA ARG A 32 -7.53 7.59 22.33
C ARG A 32 -7.37 8.87 21.55
N PRO A 33 -8.42 9.73 21.49
CA PRO A 33 -8.29 11.03 20.86
C PRO A 33 -7.26 11.86 21.64
N LEU A 34 -6.20 12.27 20.95
CA LEU A 34 -5.32 13.32 21.42
C LEU A 34 -6.05 14.64 21.14
N GLY A 35 -6.45 15.36 22.16
CA GLY A 35 -7.20 16.61 22.02
C GLY A 35 -6.55 17.60 21.04
N GLY A 36 -7.36 18.55 20.57
CA GLY A 36 -6.90 19.61 19.67
C GLY A 36 -7.07 19.28 18.19
N GLN A 37 -7.11 20.38 17.41
CA GLN A 37 -7.32 20.40 15.97
C GLN A 37 -6.18 21.19 15.33
N ILE A 38 -5.61 20.64 14.24
CA ILE A 38 -4.52 21.29 13.50
C ILE A 38 -5.10 22.24 12.45
N TRP A 39 -6.09 21.75 11.68
CA TRP A 39 -6.85 22.57 10.74
C TRP A 39 -8.28 22.07 10.60
N SER A 40 -9.16 22.99 10.17
CA SER A 40 -10.51 22.69 9.69
C SER A 40 -10.79 23.55 8.46
N VAL A 41 -11.19 22.93 7.38
CA VAL A 41 -11.62 23.58 6.16
C VAL A 41 -13.13 23.73 6.23
N GLU A 42 -13.59 24.93 6.58
CA GLU A 42 -15.03 25.25 6.74
C GLU A 42 -15.71 25.53 5.42
N ASP A 43 -14.95 25.98 4.41
CA ASP A 43 -15.48 26.21 3.07
C ASP A 43 -16.02 24.91 2.46
N PRO A 44 -17.33 24.88 2.07
CA PRO A 44 -17.94 23.65 1.55
C PRO A 44 -17.28 23.11 0.28
N ALA A 45 -16.79 23.99 -0.59
CA ALA A 45 -16.12 23.59 -1.85
C ALA A 45 -14.77 22.97 -1.55
N GLY A 46 -13.96 23.58 -0.70
CA GLY A 46 -12.68 23.05 -0.24
C GLY A 46 -12.83 21.70 0.47
N ALA A 47 -13.81 21.60 1.37
CA ALA A 47 -14.12 20.33 2.05
C ALA A 47 -14.55 19.22 1.07
N ALA A 48 -15.35 19.56 0.04
CA ALA A 48 -15.78 18.63 -0.99
C ALA A 48 -14.59 18.13 -1.83
N VAL A 49 -13.67 19.01 -2.20
CA VAL A 49 -12.42 18.64 -2.91
C VAL A 49 -11.60 17.65 -2.08
N LEU A 50 -11.37 17.94 -0.80
CA LEU A 50 -10.60 17.06 0.08
C LEU A 50 -11.27 15.69 0.25
N ARG A 51 -12.59 15.63 0.42
CA ARG A 51 -13.33 14.36 0.49
C ARG A 51 -13.25 13.57 -0.82
N THR A 52 -13.29 14.25 -1.97
CA THR A 52 -13.12 13.60 -3.27
C THR A 52 -11.72 13.00 -3.44
N LEU A 53 -10.69 13.74 -3.04
CA LEU A 53 -9.31 13.24 -3.05
C LEU A 53 -9.11 12.09 -2.07
N PHE A 54 -9.73 12.12 -0.90
CA PHE A 54 -9.77 11.01 0.04
C PHE A 54 -10.41 9.75 -0.58
N ALA A 55 -11.60 9.91 -1.19
CA ALA A 55 -12.28 8.81 -1.86
C ALA A 55 -11.47 8.26 -3.04
N PHE A 56 -10.82 9.14 -3.82
CA PHE A 56 -9.86 8.75 -4.86
C PHE A 56 -8.71 7.92 -4.29
N GLY A 57 -8.15 8.31 -3.13
CA GLY A 57 -7.10 7.56 -2.44
C GLY A 57 -7.54 6.12 -2.15
N TRP A 58 -8.69 5.94 -1.54
CA TRP A 58 -9.26 4.61 -1.27
C TRP A 58 -9.56 3.81 -2.53
N ALA A 59 -10.11 4.45 -3.56
CA ALA A 59 -10.34 3.80 -4.84
C ALA A 59 -9.01 3.30 -5.46
N LEU A 60 -7.96 4.11 -5.40
CA LEU A 60 -6.63 3.73 -5.90
C LEU A 60 -6.03 2.56 -5.11
N VAL A 61 -6.18 2.55 -3.77
CA VAL A 61 -5.78 1.40 -2.93
C VAL A 61 -6.48 0.13 -3.40
N LEU A 62 -7.81 0.15 -3.48
CA LEU A 62 -8.60 -1.01 -3.89
C LEU A 62 -8.23 -1.49 -5.30
N VAL A 63 -8.21 -0.60 -6.29
CA VAL A 63 -7.85 -0.95 -7.66
C VAL A 63 -6.44 -1.52 -7.73
N SER A 64 -5.47 -0.94 -7.01
CA SER A 64 -4.09 -1.42 -7.00
C SER A 64 -3.98 -2.85 -6.45
N THR A 65 -4.69 -3.19 -5.37
CA THR A 65 -4.68 -4.55 -4.81
C THR A 65 -5.24 -5.59 -5.76
N PHE A 66 -6.32 -5.26 -6.50
CA PHE A 66 -6.89 -6.17 -7.50
C PHE A 66 -5.97 -6.34 -8.72
N LEU A 67 -5.29 -5.30 -9.15
CA LEU A 67 -4.37 -5.35 -10.29
C LEU A 67 -3.12 -6.22 -10.04
N ILE A 68 -2.65 -6.31 -8.77
CA ILE A 68 -1.50 -7.15 -8.39
C ILE A 68 -1.93 -8.61 -8.10
N ASN A 69 -3.20 -8.94 -8.12
CA ASN A 69 -3.78 -10.17 -7.60
C ASN A 69 -4.02 -10.12 -6.07
N HIS A 70 -5.18 -9.59 -5.75
CA HIS A 70 -5.66 -9.42 -4.37
C HIS A 70 -5.53 -10.69 -3.51
N PHE A 71 -5.91 -11.85 -4.04
CA PHE A 71 -5.87 -13.12 -3.30
C PHE A 71 -4.43 -13.59 -3.03
N ASP A 72 -3.51 -13.34 -3.95
CA ASP A 72 -2.10 -13.67 -3.76
C ASP A 72 -1.44 -12.72 -2.75
N LEU A 73 -1.78 -11.43 -2.80
CA LEU A 73 -1.29 -10.42 -1.88
C LEU A 73 -1.60 -10.77 -0.41
N PHE A 74 -2.83 -11.25 -0.15
CA PHE A 74 -3.27 -11.63 1.20
C PHE A 74 -2.94 -13.10 1.58
N GLY A 75 -2.25 -13.84 0.73
CA GLY A 75 -1.87 -15.23 0.99
C GLY A 75 -3.03 -16.24 0.84
N LEU A 76 -4.20 -15.80 0.41
CA LEU A 76 -5.38 -16.66 0.26
C LEU A 76 -5.22 -17.65 -0.90
N ARG A 77 -4.52 -17.24 -1.97
CA ARG A 77 -4.22 -18.13 -3.10
C ARG A 77 -3.30 -19.27 -2.68
N GLN A 78 -2.31 -19.00 -1.84
CA GLN A 78 -1.39 -20.01 -1.32
C GLN A 78 -2.13 -21.06 -0.49
N VAL A 79 -3.01 -20.61 0.43
CA VAL A 79 -3.85 -21.49 1.24
C VAL A 79 -4.79 -22.32 0.37
N TRP A 80 -5.44 -21.69 -0.61
CA TRP A 80 -6.37 -22.37 -1.52
C TRP A 80 -5.68 -23.44 -2.36
N LEU A 81 -4.51 -23.16 -2.90
CA LEU A 81 -3.73 -24.14 -3.65
C LEU A 81 -3.26 -25.31 -2.76
N ALA A 82 -2.86 -25.01 -1.52
CA ALA A 82 -2.47 -26.03 -0.55
C ALA A 82 -3.65 -26.95 -0.18
N LEU A 83 -4.87 -26.40 -0.01
CA LEU A 83 -6.09 -27.20 0.25
C LEU A 83 -6.46 -28.10 -0.93
N LEU A 84 -6.11 -27.72 -2.15
CA LEU A 84 -6.33 -28.52 -3.36
C LEU A 84 -5.16 -29.44 -3.71
N ASP A 85 -4.16 -29.54 -2.83
CA ASP A 85 -2.91 -30.29 -3.05
C ASP A 85 -2.17 -29.90 -4.34
N ARG A 86 -2.24 -28.60 -4.70
CA ARG A 86 -1.58 -28.04 -5.88
C ARG A 86 -0.35 -27.22 -5.49
N THR A 87 0.71 -27.33 -6.28
CA THR A 87 1.92 -26.54 -6.12
C THR A 87 1.66 -25.05 -6.39
N TYR A 88 2.18 -24.18 -5.50
CA TYR A 88 2.14 -22.74 -5.72
C TYR A 88 3.09 -22.35 -6.87
N THR A 89 2.54 -21.61 -7.83
CA THR A 89 3.33 -21.01 -8.93
C THR A 89 3.39 -19.50 -8.72
N PRO A 90 4.62 -18.91 -8.65
CA PRO A 90 4.78 -17.46 -8.55
C PRO A 90 4.12 -16.74 -9.72
N LEU A 91 3.56 -15.57 -9.43
CA LEU A 91 2.98 -14.71 -10.47
C LEU A 91 4.09 -14.09 -11.32
N HIS A 92 3.82 -13.96 -12.62
CA HIS A 92 4.72 -13.21 -13.50
C HIS A 92 4.74 -11.73 -13.14
N PHE A 93 5.91 -11.11 -13.22
CA PHE A 93 6.04 -9.67 -13.05
C PHE A 93 5.24 -8.93 -14.11
N ALA A 94 4.31 -8.08 -13.70
CA ALA A 94 3.47 -7.29 -14.57
C ALA A 94 3.28 -5.87 -14.00
N THR A 95 3.14 -4.89 -14.88
CA THR A 95 2.94 -3.47 -14.54
C THR A 95 1.64 -2.94 -15.12
N PRO A 96 0.46 -3.43 -14.66
CA PRO A 96 -0.83 -3.04 -15.21
C PRO A 96 -1.24 -1.63 -14.73
N GLY A 97 -1.96 -0.89 -15.60
CA GLY A 97 -2.62 0.36 -15.27
C GLY A 97 -1.71 1.39 -14.57
N PRO A 98 -2.03 1.81 -13.34
CA PRO A 98 -1.30 2.83 -12.58
C PRO A 98 0.19 2.50 -12.35
N TYR A 99 0.58 1.21 -12.36
CA TYR A 99 1.97 0.77 -12.24
C TYR A 99 2.86 1.19 -13.41
N ARG A 100 2.27 1.64 -14.53
CA ARG A 100 3.01 2.26 -15.63
C ARG A 100 3.38 3.72 -15.36
N LEU A 101 2.69 4.38 -14.44
CA LEU A 101 2.89 5.79 -14.10
C LEU A 101 3.80 5.97 -12.89
N VAL A 102 3.59 5.15 -11.86
CA VAL A 102 4.38 5.11 -10.62
C VAL A 102 4.56 3.66 -10.18
N ARG A 103 5.66 3.36 -9.51
CA ARG A 103 5.95 2.00 -9.06
C ARG A 103 5.06 1.54 -7.90
N HIS A 104 4.64 2.48 -7.03
CA HIS A 104 3.86 2.18 -5.84
C HIS A 104 2.52 2.94 -5.81
N PRO A 105 1.59 2.68 -6.75
CA PRO A 105 0.29 3.37 -6.78
C PRO A 105 -0.57 3.07 -5.55
N LEU A 106 -0.43 1.89 -4.94
CA LEU A 106 -1.09 1.54 -3.69
C LEU A 106 -0.69 2.50 -2.55
N TYR A 107 0.60 2.81 -2.43
CA TYR A 107 1.09 3.75 -1.41
C TYR A 107 0.71 5.20 -1.72
N VAL A 108 0.64 5.57 -3.00
CA VAL A 108 0.07 6.87 -3.40
C VAL A 108 -1.38 6.97 -2.92
N GLY A 109 -2.18 5.91 -3.08
CA GLY A 109 -3.55 5.85 -2.56
C GLY A 109 -3.61 6.06 -1.03
N TRP A 110 -2.72 5.41 -0.27
CA TRP A 110 -2.62 5.61 1.18
C TRP A 110 -2.27 7.05 1.56
N PHE A 111 -1.37 7.73 0.84
CA PHE A 111 -1.08 9.15 1.11
C PHE A 111 -2.31 10.02 0.92
N PHE A 112 -3.08 9.82 -0.14
CA PHE A 112 -4.35 10.53 -0.30
C PHE A 112 -5.34 10.20 0.81
N ALA A 113 -5.48 8.93 1.20
CA ALA A 113 -6.39 8.49 2.25
C ALA A 113 -6.02 9.06 3.64
N PHE A 114 -4.75 9.27 3.94
CA PHE A 114 -4.33 9.75 5.25
C PHE A 114 -4.26 11.27 5.35
N TRP A 115 -3.96 11.97 4.25
CA TRP A 115 -3.70 13.41 4.27
C TRP A 115 -4.85 14.27 3.75
N MET A 116 -5.72 13.74 2.88
CA MET A 116 -6.81 14.50 2.28
C MET A 116 -8.05 14.49 3.18
N THR A 117 -8.01 15.23 4.28
CA THR A 117 -9.11 15.36 5.22
C THR A 117 -9.49 16.84 5.44
N PRO A 118 -10.79 17.18 5.46
CA PRO A 118 -11.23 18.53 5.79
C PRO A 118 -10.85 18.93 7.22
N THR A 119 -10.84 17.97 8.15
CA THR A 119 -10.47 18.20 9.54
C THR A 119 -9.33 17.31 9.94
N MET A 120 -8.22 17.92 10.37
CA MET A 120 -7.04 17.22 10.87
C MET A 120 -6.92 17.45 12.36
N THR A 121 -7.01 16.37 13.14
CA THR A 121 -6.73 16.39 14.58
C THR A 121 -5.28 16.00 14.87
N PHE A 122 -4.79 16.26 16.09
CA PHE A 122 -3.44 15.80 16.49
C PHE A 122 -3.28 14.28 16.39
N ALA A 123 -4.30 13.51 16.79
CA ALA A 123 -4.27 12.06 16.68
C ALA A 123 -4.17 11.60 15.22
N HIS A 124 -4.97 12.21 14.32
CA HIS A 124 -4.95 11.90 12.90
C HIS A 124 -3.58 12.28 12.27
N LEU A 125 -3.05 13.46 12.61
CA LEU A 125 -1.73 13.88 12.14
C LEU A 125 -0.63 12.92 12.58
N LEU A 126 -0.63 12.50 13.85
CA LEU A 126 0.32 11.52 14.35
C LEU A 126 0.24 10.21 13.55
N PHE A 127 -0.98 9.71 13.31
CA PHE A 127 -1.20 8.51 12.50
C PHE A 127 -0.69 8.69 11.07
N ALA A 128 -1.04 9.81 10.41
CA ALA A 128 -0.64 10.09 9.03
C ALA A 128 0.89 10.21 8.88
N VAL A 129 1.56 10.89 9.82
CA VAL A 129 3.02 11.02 9.82
C VAL A 129 3.70 9.68 10.08
N ALA A 130 3.27 8.94 11.11
CA ALA A 130 3.89 7.67 11.47
C ALA A 130 3.72 6.63 10.35
N THR A 131 2.53 6.52 9.78
CA THR A 131 2.27 5.60 8.66
C THR A 131 2.99 6.02 7.37
N THR A 132 3.09 7.33 7.10
CA THR A 132 3.89 7.84 5.96
C THR A 132 5.35 7.47 6.11
N ALA A 133 5.95 7.69 7.29
CA ALA A 133 7.33 7.32 7.56
C ALA A 133 7.56 5.81 7.43
N TYR A 134 6.65 5.00 7.99
CA TYR A 134 6.69 3.56 7.86
C TYR A 134 6.64 3.11 6.38
N ILE A 135 5.72 3.65 5.58
CA ILE A 135 5.61 3.33 4.15
C ILE A 135 6.89 3.67 3.38
N LEU A 136 7.47 4.86 3.62
CA LEU A 136 8.71 5.28 2.95
C LEU A 136 9.89 4.37 3.28
N ILE A 137 9.96 3.88 4.50
CA ILE A 137 10.98 2.88 4.92
C ILE A 137 10.67 1.52 4.28
N ALA A 138 9.42 1.08 4.33
CA ALA A 138 9.00 -0.21 3.79
C ALA A 138 9.27 -0.33 2.28
N ILE A 139 9.04 0.73 1.50
CA ILE A 139 9.35 0.78 0.07
C ILE A 139 10.83 0.43 -0.20
N GLN A 140 11.76 0.91 0.63
CA GLN A 140 13.19 0.65 0.42
C GLN A 140 13.53 -0.85 0.54
N PHE A 141 12.90 -1.55 1.48
CA PHE A 141 13.05 -3.00 1.64
C PHE A 141 12.35 -3.75 0.51
N GLU A 142 11.10 -3.38 0.21
CA GLU A 142 10.32 -3.99 -0.87
C GLU A 142 11.04 -3.88 -2.22
N GLU A 143 11.58 -2.72 -2.58
CA GLU A 143 12.31 -2.54 -3.84
C GLU A 143 13.61 -3.36 -3.90
N ARG A 144 14.31 -3.53 -2.77
CA ARG A 144 15.49 -4.40 -2.70
C ARG A 144 15.11 -5.86 -2.97
N ASP A 145 14.05 -6.32 -2.34
CA ASP A 145 13.56 -7.69 -2.51
C ASP A 145 13.07 -7.94 -3.94
N LEU A 146 12.37 -6.96 -4.54
CA LEU A 146 11.89 -7.03 -5.91
C LEU A 146 13.03 -7.04 -6.93
N VAL A 147 14.10 -6.26 -6.72
CA VAL A 147 15.30 -6.29 -7.56
C VAL A 147 15.99 -7.66 -7.47
N ALA A 148 16.05 -8.24 -6.27
CA ALA A 148 16.66 -9.55 -6.05
C ALA A 148 15.82 -10.70 -6.65
N ALA A 149 14.49 -10.58 -6.60
CA ALA A 149 13.56 -11.61 -7.08
C ALA A 149 13.30 -11.56 -8.60
N HIS A 150 13.38 -10.38 -9.21
CA HIS A 150 12.97 -10.15 -10.60
C HIS A 150 14.02 -9.36 -11.37
N ALA A 151 14.76 -10.01 -12.26
CA ALA A 151 15.78 -9.35 -13.10
C ALA A 151 15.26 -8.15 -13.90
N GLN A 152 13.97 -8.17 -14.30
CA GLN A 152 13.30 -7.11 -15.05
C GLN A 152 12.95 -5.88 -14.18
N TYR A 153 12.95 -6.01 -12.84
CA TYR A 153 12.54 -4.93 -11.96
C TYR A 153 13.53 -3.77 -11.96
N ALA A 154 14.82 -4.02 -12.07
CA ALA A 154 15.84 -2.97 -12.17
C ALA A 154 15.63 -2.05 -13.38
N GLU A 155 15.27 -2.62 -14.54
CA GLU A 155 14.95 -1.85 -15.74
C GLU A 155 13.63 -1.05 -15.58
N TYR A 156 12.63 -1.64 -14.95
CA TYR A 156 11.40 -0.97 -14.59
C TYR A 156 11.64 0.20 -13.63
N GLN A 157 12.47 0.01 -12.61
CA GLN A 157 12.86 1.03 -11.64
C GLN A 157 13.56 2.23 -12.32
N ALA A 158 14.38 1.99 -13.32
CA ALA A 158 15.06 3.05 -14.07
C ALA A 158 14.09 3.91 -14.91
N ARG A 159 12.97 3.33 -15.35
CA ARG A 159 12.01 3.98 -16.27
C ARG A 159 10.83 4.64 -15.56
N VAL A 160 10.35 4.05 -14.47
CA VAL A 160 9.13 4.47 -13.79
C VAL A 160 9.48 5.08 -12.42
N PRO A 161 9.00 6.29 -12.10
CA PRO A 161 9.26 6.93 -10.82
C PRO A 161 8.54 6.22 -9.67
N MET A 162 9.05 6.38 -8.45
CA MET A 162 8.56 5.70 -7.25
C MET A 162 7.10 6.08 -6.91
N LEU A 163 6.83 7.35 -6.67
CA LEU A 163 5.54 7.84 -6.16
C LEU A 163 4.92 8.98 -6.99
N MET A 164 5.74 9.84 -7.60
CA MET A 164 5.26 11.00 -8.37
C MET A 164 5.50 10.79 -9.86
N PRO A 165 4.46 10.89 -10.70
CA PRO A 165 4.64 10.79 -12.16
C PRO A 165 5.59 11.87 -12.67
N ARG A 166 6.64 11.47 -13.37
CA ARG A 166 7.50 12.44 -14.07
C ARG A 166 6.83 12.86 -15.39
N ARG A 167 6.74 14.16 -15.66
CA ARG A 167 6.39 14.63 -16.99
C ARG A 167 7.47 14.11 -17.96
N ARG A 168 7.04 13.33 -18.95
CA ARG A 168 7.90 13.00 -20.08
C ARG A 168 8.19 14.32 -20.80
N THR A 169 9.37 14.88 -20.59
CA THR A 169 9.91 15.88 -21.51
C THR A 169 10.18 15.14 -22.83
N SER A 170 9.30 15.33 -23.80
CA SER A 170 9.55 14.91 -25.17
C SER A 170 10.82 15.61 -25.64
N ARG A 171 11.96 14.90 -25.66
CA ARG A 171 13.09 15.35 -26.47
C ARG A 171 12.63 15.23 -27.91
N ARG A 172 12.23 16.37 -28.48
CA ARG A 172 12.18 16.52 -29.94
C ARG A 172 13.63 16.42 -30.42
N THR A 173 13.96 15.32 -31.07
CA THR A 173 15.10 15.20 -31.95
C THR A 173 14.71 15.80 -33.28
#